data_dad7e1b2df0af9ec75d113deeebb9654
#
_entry.id   dad7e1b2df0af9ec75d113deeebb9654
#
_cell.length_a   1.000
_cell.length_b   1.000
_cell.length_c   1.000
_cell.angle_alpha   90.00
_cell.angle_beta   90.00
_cell.angle_gamma   90.00
#
_symmetry.space_group_name_H-M   'P 1'
#
loop_
_entity.id
_entity.type
_entity.pdbx_description
1 polymer ?
#
loop_
_entity_poly.entity_id
_entity_poly.type
_entity_poly.pdbx_seq_one_letter_code
_entity_poly.pdbx_strand_id
1 'polypeptide(L)'
;IPNITSSPGVIPTAVWCEEPSKTLKIGISAIKMRDNSNSDLFYHSNFKRLIGNPNEKINQTKILNPAECGEKFFKFLWANIPQKYEIKRLVLTAPIDTYKGYREWLVNLCGDISVDEIALVDEPTAASLGINLPFGSKIMTLDIGGSTIDMNIVKIEGGEGKSGPIAELLKF
;
A
#
# COMPACT_ATOMS: atom_id res chain seq x y z
N ILE A 1 -4.95 -11.37 11.10
CA ILE A 1 -5.84 -12.15 10.21
C ILE A 1 -5.06 -13.40 9.77
N PRO A 2 -5.18 -14.55 10.46
CA PRO A 2 -4.22 -15.65 10.33
C PRO A 2 -4.18 -16.35 8.96
N ASN A 3 -5.25 -16.27 8.19
CA ASN A 3 -5.32 -17.00 6.91
C ASN A 3 -4.74 -16.24 5.70
N ILE A 4 -4.28 -15.01 5.89
CA ILE A 4 -3.75 -14.17 4.81
C ILE A 4 -2.29 -13.72 5.03
N THR A 5 -1.75 -13.92 6.24
CA THR A 5 -0.37 -13.55 6.59
C THR A 5 0.61 -14.68 6.28
N SER A 6 1.78 -14.34 5.73
CA SER A 6 2.90 -15.27 5.51
C SER A 6 3.74 -15.46 6.77
N SER A 7 3.86 -14.41 7.58
CA SER A 7 4.51 -14.39 8.89
C SER A 7 3.82 -13.32 9.76
N PRO A 8 4.07 -13.27 11.07
CA PRO A 8 3.45 -12.26 11.93
C PRO A 8 3.62 -10.84 11.36
N GLY A 9 2.51 -10.16 11.11
CA GLY A 9 2.48 -8.79 10.58
C GLY A 9 2.72 -8.62 9.07
N VAL A 10 3.00 -9.69 8.33
CA VAL A 10 3.28 -9.61 6.88
C VAL A 10 2.15 -10.23 6.06
N ILE A 11 1.56 -9.43 5.19
CA ILE A 11 0.55 -9.87 4.22
C ILE A 11 1.15 -9.75 2.82
N PRO A 12 1.38 -10.86 2.09
CA PRO A 12 1.85 -10.79 0.71
C PRO A 12 0.90 -9.99 -0.17
N THR A 13 1.45 -9.14 -1.05
CA THR A 13 0.67 -8.39 -2.04
C THR A 13 0.25 -9.31 -3.18
N ALA A 14 -0.74 -10.15 -2.91
CA ALA A 14 -1.25 -11.16 -3.83
C ALA A 14 -2.78 -11.24 -3.77
N VAL A 15 -3.39 -11.40 -4.94
CA VAL A 15 -4.84 -11.57 -5.13
C VAL A 15 -5.07 -12.77 -6.02
N TRP A 16 -6.00 -13.62 -5.66
CA TRP A 16 -6.61 -14.65 -6.50
C TRP A 16 -8.09 -14.30 -6.68
N CYS A 17 -8.53 -14.21 -7.94
CA CYS A 17 -9.92 -13.91 -8.28
C CYS A 17 -10.35 -14.73 -9.48
N GLU A 18 -11.22 -15.73 -9.31
CA GLU A 18 -11.65 -16.63 -10.39
C GLU A 18 -12.65 -15.98 -11.33
N GLU A 19 -13.56 -15.19 -10.81
CA GLU A 19 -14.47 -14.32 -11.55
C GLU A 19 -14.91 -13.21 -10.60
N PRO A 20 -15.42 -12.07 -11.12
CA PRO A 20 -15.72 -10.91 -10.29
C PRO A 20 -16.52 -11.18 -9.02
N SER A 21 -17.24 -12.30 -8.93
CA SER A 21 -18.18 -12.56 -7.85
C SER A 21 -18.00 -13.85 -7.06
N LYS A 22 -17.15 -14.79 -7.48
CA LYS A 22 -17.20 -16.15 -6.89
C LYS A 22 -16.12 -16.48 -5.88
N THR A 23 -14.85 -16.23 -6.16
CA THR A 23 -13.77 -16.59 -5.24
C THR A 23 -12.72 -15.50 -5.16
N LEU A 24 -12.65 -14.81 -4.02
CA LEU A 24 -11.59 -13.86 -3.73
C LEU A 24 -10.72 -14.39 -2.58
N LYS A 25 -9.42 -14.51 -2.84
CA LYS A 25 -8.40 -14.82 -1.82
C LYS A 25 -7.32 -13.77 -1.85
N ILE A 26 -6.77 -13.44 -0.67
CA ILE A 26 -5.77 -12.39 -0.50
C ILE A 26 -4.56 -12.97 0.24
N GLY A 27 -3.38 -12.39 -0.02
CA GLY A 27 -2.17 -12.71 0.71
C GLY A 27 -1.72 -14.16 0.51
N ILE A 28 -1.33 -14.84 1.59
CA ILE A 28 -0.85 -16.23 1.52
C ILE A 28 -1.91 -17.19 0.98
N SER A 29 -3.20 -16.91 1.19
CA SER A 29 -4.28 -17.74 0.65
C SER A 29 -4.36 -17.66 -0.88
N ALA A 30 -4.06 -16.49 -1.46
CA ALA A 30 -3.97 -16.33 -2.91
C ALA A 30 -2.79 -17.11 -3.49
N ILE A 31 -1.63 -17.11 -2.80
CA ILE A 31 -0.44 -17.87 -3.19
C ILE A 31 -0.75 -19.39 -3.18
N LYS A 32 -1.38 -19.87 -2.11
CA LYS A 32 -1.76 -21.28 -2.00
C LYS A 32 -2.74 -21.72 -3.10
N MET A 33 -3.66 -20.83 -3.49
CA MET A 33 -4.58 -21.12 -4.61
C MET A 33 -3.82 -21.24 -5.93
N ARG A 34 -2.87 -20.34 -6.21
CA ARG A 34 -1.99 -20.43 -7.38
C ARG A 34 -1.23 -21.75 -7.41
N ASP A 35 -0.60 -22.13 -6.28
CA ASP A 35 0.24 -23.34 -6.21
C ASP A 35 -0.56 -24.63 -6.41
N ASN A 36 -1.86 -24.60 -6.13
CA ASN A 36 -2.79 -25.71 -6.35
C ASN A 36 -3.52 -25.64 -7.71
N SER A 37 -3.27 -24.59 -8.50
CA SER A 37 -3.95 -24.35 -9.77
C SER A 37 -2.99 -24.53 -10.94
N ASN A 38 -3.51 -25.02 -12.07
CA ASN A 38 -2.77 -25.09 -13.33
C ASN A 38 -2.87 -23.80 -14.17
N SER A 39 -3.43 -22.72 -13.61
CA SER A 39 -3.65 -21.47 -14.34
C SER A 39 -3.22 -20.25 -13.54
N ASP A 40 -2.38 -19.42 -14.14
CA ASP A 40 -1.99 -18.12 -13.62
C ASP A 40 -2.97 -16.99 -13.96
N LEU A 41 -4.04 -17.29 -14.70
CA LEU A 41 -5.00 -16.30 -15.18
C LEU A 41 -5.65 -15.52 -14.02
N PHE A 42 -5.96 -16.20 -12.94
CA PHE A 42 -6.67 -15.67 -11.78
C PHE A 42 -5.74 -15.10 -10.70
N TYR A 43 -4.44 -15.33 -10.82
CA TYR A 43 -3.44 -14.90 -9.83
C TYR A 43 -2.81 -13.57 -10.24
N HIS A 44 -2.79 -12.63 -9.31
CA HIS A 44 -2.23 -11.29 -9.47
C HIS A 44 -1.28 -10.97 -8.33
N SER A 45 -0.07 -10.58 -8.67
CA SER A 45 0.96 -10.11 -7.73
C SER A 45 1.71 -8.91 -8.31
N ASN A 46 2.50 -8.22 -7.49
CA ASN A 46 3.30 -7.08 -7.90
C ASN A 46 2.51 -5.91 -8.52
N PHE A 47 1.19 -5.89 -8.36
CA PHE A 47 0.31 -4.89 -8.97
C PHE A 47 0.49 -3.48 -8.37
N LYS A 48 0.98 -3.35 -7.11
CA LYS A 48 1.16 -2.06 -6.44
C LYS A 48 1.95 -1.05 -7.30
N ARG A 49 3.05 -1.47 -7.92
CA ARG A 49 3.93 -0.62 -8.74
C ARG A 49 3.31 -0.18 -10.07
N LEU A 50 2.31 -0.90 -10.48
CA LEU A 50 1.66 -0.73 -11.76
C LEU A 50 0.44 0.19 -11.65
N ILE A 51 -0.07 0.41 -10.45
CA ILE A 51 -1.21 1.30 -10.21
C ILE A 51 -0.82 2.74 -10.50
N GLY A 52 -1.56 3.37 -11.43
CA GLY A 52 -1.33 4.76 -11.82
C GLY A 52 -0.13 4.99 -12.73
N ASN A 53 0.53 3.94 -13.19
CA ASN A 53 1.61 4.05 -14.18
C ASN A 53 1.03 4.19 -15.59
N PRO A 54 1.22 5.34 -16.27
CA PRO A 54 0.65 5.57 -17.61
C PRO A 54 1.31 4.72 -18.70
N ASN A 55 2.50 4.20 -18.44
CA ASN A 55 3.27 3.39 -19.40
C ASN A 55 3.02 1.89 -19.24
N GLU A 56 2.12 1.51 -18.35
CA GLU A 56 1.84 0.10 -18.13
C GLU A 56 1.08 -0.51 -19.30
N LYS A 57 1.67 -1.56 -19.88
CA LYS A 57 0.96 -2.45 -20.77
C LYS A 57 0.08 -3.38 -19.93
N ILE A 58 -1.21 -3.08 -19.87
CA ILE A 58 -2.19 -3.98 -19.26
C ILE A 58 -2.02 -5.36 -19.88
N ASN A 59 -1.65 -6.33 -19.07
CA ASN A 59 -1.57 -7.71 -19.53
C ASN A 59 -2.98 -8.22 -19.80
N GLN A 60 -3.39 -8.21 -21.05
CA GLN A 60 -4.74 -8.60 -21.49
C GLN A 60 -5.10 -10.05 -21.17
N THR A 61 -4.13 -10.87 -20.76
CA THR A 61 -4.37 -12.25 -20.34
C THR A 61 -4.84 -12.37 -18.89
N LYS A 62 -4.80 -11.28 -18.10
CA LYS A 62 -5.24 -11.28 -16.71
C LYS A 62 -6.68 -10.76 -16.60
N ILE A 63 -7.44 -11.32 -15.64
CA ILE A 63 -8.85 -10.96 -15.41
C ILE A 63 -8.98 -9.55 -14.80
N LEU A 64 -8.07 -9.19 -13.91
CA LEU A 64 -8.08 -7.90 -13.22
C LEU A 64 -6.90 -7.02 -13.68
N ASN A 65 -7.15 -5.73 -13.80
CA ASN A 65 -6.08 -4.75 -13.92
C ASN A 65 -5.45 -4.45 -12.55
N PRO A 66 -4.28 -3.78 -12.48
CA PRO A 66 -3.59 -3.49 -11.22
C PRO A 66 -4.40 -2.66 -10.24
N ALA A 67 -5.16 -1.67 -10.70
CA ALA A 67 -5.99 -0.82 -9.84
C ALA A 67 -7.14 -1.63 -9.20
N GLU A 68 -7.77 -2.50 -9.98
CA GLU A 68 -8.81 -3.43 -9.48
C GLU A 68 -8.25 -4.43 -8.46
N CYS A 69 -7.02 -4.93 -8.69
CA CYS A 69 -6.35 -5.80 -7.72
C CYS A 69 -6.10 -5.07 -6.40
N GLY A 70 -5.59 -3.85 -6.48
CA GLY A 70 -5.36 -3.00 -5.31
C GLY A 70 -6.64 -2.67 -4.54
N GLU A 71 -7.71 -2.34 -5.26
CA GLU A 71 -9.03 -2.07 -4.68
C GLU A 71 -9.58 -3.29 -3.94
N LYS A 72 -9.58 -4.46 -4.56
CA LYS A 72 -10.04 -5.71 -3.93
C LYS A 72 -9.20 -6.07 -2.71
N PHE A 73 -7.87 -5.91 -2.81
CA PHE A 73 -6.95 -6.14 -1.71
C PHE A 73 -7.26 -5.22 -0.53
N PHE A 74 -7.38 -3.93 -0.76
CA PHE A 74 -7.66 -2.94 0.26
C PHE A 74 -9.05 -3.14 0.90
N LYS A 75 -10.10 -3.29 0.10
CA LYS A 75 -11.47 -3.51 0.59
C LYS A 75 -11.57 -4.78 1.43
N PHE A 76 -10.85 -5.83 1.05
CA PHE A 76 -10.78 -7.05 1.86
C PHE A 76 -10.11 -6.80 3.21
N LEU A 77 -8.98 -6.10 3.24
CA LEU A 77 -8.30 -5.77 4.50
C LEU A 77 -9.19 -4.91 5.39
N TRP A 78 -9.80 -3.87 4.82
CA TRP A 78 -10.68 -2.96 5.54
C TRP A 78 -11.87 -3.68 6.16
N ALA A 79 -12.55 -4.50 5.40
CA ALA A 79 -13.70 -5.28 5.88
C ALA A 79 -13.34 -6.31 6.98
N ASN A 80 -12.06 -6.69 7.09
CA ASN A 80 -11.58 -7.62 8.11
C ASN A 80 -10.95 -6.94 9.33
N ILE A 81 -10.99 -5.62 9.42
CA ILE A 81 -10.63 -4.91 10.67
C ILE A 81 -11.70 -5.25 11.71
N PRO A 82 -11.30 -5.69 12.93
CA PRO A 82 -12.28 -6.06 13.95
C PRO A 82 -13.18 -4.86 14.31
N GLN A 83 -14.48 -5.06 14.30
CA GLN A 83 -15.48 -4.01 14.60
C GLN A 83 -15.37 -3.38 15.99
N LYS A 84 -14.61 -4.00 16.90
CA LYS A 84 -14.32 -3.41 18.22
C LYS A 84 -13.45 -2.16 18.17
N TYR A 85 -12.80 -1.89 17.02
CA TYR A 85 -12.00 -0.69 16.81
C TYR A 85 -12.83 0.34 16.07
N GLU A 86 -13.02 1.50 16.69
CA GLU A 86 -13.51 2.70 16.03
C GLU A 86 -12.32 3.39 15.35
N ILE A 87 -12.27 3.30 14.02
CA ILE A 87 -11.20 3.94 13.25
C ILE A 87 -11.61 5.36 12.94
N LYS A 88 -10.95 6.34 13.56
CA LYS A 88 -11.19 7.78 13.34
C LYS A 88 -10.25 8.39 12.31
N ARG A 89 -9.03 7.87 12.23
CA ARG A 89 -8.00 8.38 11.33
C ARG A 89 -7.40 7.25 10.52
N LEU A 90 -7.22 7.50 9.24
CA LEU A 90 -6.54 6.59 8.31
C LEU A 90 -5.34 7.32 7.70
N VAL A 91 -4.15 6.79 7.90
CA VAL A 91 -2.94 7.27 7.22
C VAL A 91 -2.53 6.22 6.21
N LEU A 92 -2.37 6.64 4.97
CA LEU A 92 -1.93 5.81 3.85
C LEU A 92 -0.59 6.30 3.34
N THR A 93 0.26 5.36 2.94
CA THR A 93 1.55 5.70 2.33
C THR A 93 1.51 5.47 0.82
N ALA A 94 2.20 6.31 0.07
CA ALA A 94 2.34 6.20 -1.37
C ALA A 94 3.81 6.28 -1.79
N PRO A 95 4.24 5.49 -2.80
CA PRO A 95 5.58 5.59 -3.36
C PRO A 95 5.76 6.91 -4.12
N ILE A 96 6.98 7.45 -4.13
CA ILE A 96 7.27 8.77 -4.74
C ILE A 96 7.15 8.73 -6.26
N ASP A 97 7.74 7.75 -6.93
CA ASP A 97 7.83 7.70 -8.40
C ASP A 97 6.48 7.61 -9.11
N THR A 98 5.52 6.93 -8.50
CA THR A 98 4.16 6.79 -9.03
C THR A 98 3.16 7.66 -8.26
N TYR A 99 3.67 8.64 -7.51
CA TYR A 99 2.91 9.37 -6.50
C TYR A 99 1.61 9.98 -7.03
N LYS A 100 1.64 10.61 -8.21
CA LYS A 100 0.44 11.29 -8.72
C LYS A 100 -0.68 10.30 -9.05
N GLY A 101 -0.44 9.35 -9.91
CA GLY A 101 -1.46 8.39 -10.34
C GLY A 101 -1.88 7.44 -9.21
N TYR A 102 -0.92 7.01 -8.41
CA TYR A 102 -1.20 6.18 -7.23
C TYR A 102 -1.99 6.95 -6.17
N ARG A 103 -1.66 8.22 -5.95
CA ARG A 103 -2.39 9.10 -5.03
C ARG A 103 -3.84 9.32 -5.48
N GLU A 104 -4.07 9.62 -6.75
CA GLU A 104 -5.42 9.79 -7.30
C GLU A 104 -6.25 8.52 -7.11
N TRP A 105 -5.66 7.37 -7.39
CA TRP A 105 -6.30 6.08 -7.14
C TRP A 105 -6.63 5.87 -5.66
N LEU A 106 -5.71 6.16 -4.72
CA LEU A 106 -5.95 6.05 -3.28
C LEU A 106 -7.07 6.99 -2.81
N VAL A 107 -7.11 8.24 -3.28
CA VAL A 107 -8.15 9.21 -2.94
C VAL A 107 -9.52 8.68 -3.38
N ASN A 108 -9.62 8.15 -4.61
CA ASN A 108 -10.85 7.56 -5.11
C ASN A 108 -11.28 6.33 -4.30
N LEU A 109 -10.30 5.47 -3.96
CA LEU A 109 -10.55 4.28 -3.15
C LEU A 109 -11.08 4.61 -1.76
N CYS A 110 -10.62 5.72 -1.18
CA CYS A 110 -11.04 6.16 0.15
C CYS A 110 -12.41 6.86 0.17
N GLY A 111 -12.98 7.19 -0.99
CA GLY A 111 -14.27 7.86 -1.07
C GLY A 111 -15.44 7.10 -0.42
N ASP A 112 -15.33 5.78 -0.35
CA ASP A 112 -16.34 4.89 0.25
C ASP A 112 -16.06 4.57 1.73
N ILE A 113 -15.00 5.15 2.33
CA ILE A 113 -14.58 4.85 3.71
C ILE A 113 -15.08 5.91 4.65
N SER A 114 -15.81 5.48 5.67
CA SER A 114 -16.31 6.37 6.72
C SER A 114 -15.29 6.46 7.86
N VAL A 115 -14.42 7.48 7.78
CA VAL A 115 -13.48 7.88 8.86
C VAL A 115 -13.46 9.41 8.94
N ASP A 116 -13.08 9.95 10.11
CA ASP A 116 -13.10 11.40 10.34
C ASP A 116 -11.98 12.11 9.55
N GLU A 117 -10.85 11.46 9.36
CA GLU A 117 -9.66 12.04 8.73
C GLU A 117 -8.90 11.00 7.90
N ILE A 118 -8.51 11.37 6.69
CA ILE A 118 -7.63 10.58 5.82
C ILE A 118 -6.41 11.44 5.45
N ALA A 119 -5.22 10.92 5.73
CA ALA A 119 -3.95 11.55 5.35
C ALA A 119 -3.15 10.66 4.41
N LEU A 120 -2.47 11.29 3.46
CA LEU A 120 -1.52 10.63 2.58
C LEU A 120 -0.12 11.14 2.87
N VAL A 121 0.83 10.22 3.03
CA VAL A 121 2.24 10.51 3.32
C VAL A 121 3.09 9.70 2.33
N ASP A 122 4.20 10.25 1.87
CA ASP A 122 5.16 9.45 1.11
C ASP A 122 5.86 8.40 2.00
N GLU A 123 6.25 7.28 1.42
CA GLU A 123 6.82 6.14 2.16
C GLU A 123 8.11 6.50 2.92
N PRO A 124 9.10 7.22 2.35
CA PRO A 124 10.31 7.60 3.07
C PRO A 124 10.05 8.59 4.22
N THR A 125 9.13 9.52 4.06
CA THR A 125 8.71 10.42 5.14
C THR A 125 8.10 9.64 6.28
N ALA A 126 7.20 8.71 6.00
CA ALA A 126 6.59 7.85 7.02
C ALA A 126 7.63 6.99 7.75
N ALA A 127 8.58 6.39 7.02
CA ALA A 127 9.68 5.62 7.61
C ALA A 127 10.56 6.48 8.52
N SER A 128 10.90 7.70 8.08
CA SER A 128 11.74 8.65 8.83
C SER A 128 11.08 9.11 10.14
N LEU A 129 9.77 9.33 10.12
CA LEU A 129 9.01 9.68 11.33
C LEU A 129 8.98 8.53 12.34
N GLY A 130 8.97 7.28 11.85
CA GLY A 130 8.97 6.09 12.71
C GLY A 130 10.26 5.86 13.50
N ILE A 131 11.39 6.49 13.11
CA ILE A 131 12.69 6.32 13.77
C ILE A 131 12.82 7.18 15.03
N ASN A 132 11.95 8.17 15.22
CA ASN A 132 11.94 9.08 16.40
C ASN A 132 13.29 9.81 16.64
N LEU A 133 13.81 10.47 15.63
CA LEU A 133 15.05 11.24 15.71
C LEU A 133 14.82 12.68 16.19
N PRO A 134 15.86 13.35 16.72
CA PRO A 134 15.78 14.74 17.14
C PRO A 134 15.39 15.68 15.99
N PHE A 135 14.74 16.79 16.35
CA PHE A 135 14.46 17.87 15.40
C PHE A 135 15.75 18.44 14.79
N GLY A 136 15.68 18.80 13.52
CA GLY A 136 16.82 19.28 12.75
C GLY A 136 17.64 18.15 12.10
N SER A 137 17.39 16.89 12.46
CA SER A 137 18.08 15.75 11.85
C SER A 137 17.79 15.68 10.35
N LYS A 138 18.83 15.45 9.55
CA LYS A 138 18.72 15.07 8.13
C LYS A 138 19.02 13.60 8.00
N ILE A 139 18.13 12.87 7.38
CA ILE A 139 18.18 11.41 7.24
C ILE A 139 18.26 11.07 5.78
N MET A 140 19.20 10.24 5.40
CA MET A 140 19.17 9.54 4.12
C MET A 140 18.53 8.18 4.35
N THR A 141 17.41 7.95 3.69
CA THR A 141 16.72 6.66 3.70
C THR A 141 17.09 5.93 2.42
N LEU A 142 17.54 4.70 2.56
CA LEU A 142 17.77 3.76 1.47
C LEU A 142 16.80 2.61 1.65
N ASP A 143 15.80 2.53 0.79
CA ASP A 143 14.86 1.42 0.74
C ASP A 143 15.26 0.45 -0.37
N ILE A 144 15.58 -0.78 0.03
CA ILE A 144 15.97 -1.85 -0.90
C ILE A 144 14.84 -2.88 -0.91
N GLY A 145 13.91 -2.67 -1.82
CA GLY A 145 12.79 -3.57 -2.05
C GLY A 145 13.15 -4.77 -2.94
N GLY A 146 12.18 -5.64 -3.15
CA GLY A 146 12.35 -6.82 -4.02
C GLY A 146 12.55 -6.48 -5.50
N SER A 147 12.37 -5.22 -5.91
CA SER A 147 12.39 -4.78 -7.32
C SER A 147 12.73 -3.31 -7.54
N THR A 148 12.86 -2.53 -6.48
CA THR A 148 13.24 -1.11 -6.52
C THR A 148 14.30 -0.83 -5.46
N ILE A 149 15.11 0.18 -5.73
CA ILE A 149 16.02 0.80 -4.76
C ILE A 149 15.67 2.28 -4.76
N ASP A 150 15.11 2.76 -3.66
CA ASP A 150 14.70 4.14 -3.50
C ASP A 150 15.61 4.84 -2.49
N MET A 151 16.13 6.02 -2.87
CA MET A 151 17.01 6.81 -2.02
C MET A 151 16.42 8.21 -1.83
N ASN A 152 16.24 8.61 -0.58
CA ASN A 152 15.60 9.88 -0.24
C ASN A 152 16.35 10.59 0.89
N ILE A 153 16.27 11.91 0.91
CA ILE A 153 16.78 12.74 1.99
C ILE A 153 15.62 13.48 2.63
N VAL A 154 15.40 13.23 3.91
CA VAL A 154 14.32 13.79 4.71
C VAL A 154 14.90 14.60 5.87
N LYS A 155 14.33 15.77 6.16
CA LYS A 155 14.65 16.58 7.33
C LYS A 155 13.52 16.47 8.35
N ILE A 156 13.85 16.18 9.59
CA ILE A 156 12.89 16.19 10.69
C ILE A 156 12.79 17.61 11.24
N GLU A 157 11.63 18.21 11.15
CA GLU A 157 11.35 19.55 11.67
C GLU A 157 10.55 19.49 12.95
N GLY A 158 10.77 20.47 13.84
CA GLY A 158 9.93 20.69 15.00
C GLY A 158 8.64 21.37 14.57
N GLY A 159 7.50 20.76 14.88
CA GLY A 159 6.22 21.46 14.75
C GLY A 159 6.06 22.48 15.87
N GLU A 160 5.85 23.75 15.55
CA GLU A 160 5.30 24.69 16.52
C GLU A 160 3.81 24.37 16.69
N GLY A 161 3.43 23.88 17.88
CA GLY A 161 2.04 23.59 18.20
C GLY A 161 1.73 22.14 18.53
N LYS A 162 0.49 21.75 18.40
CA LYS A 162 -0.09 20.49 18.93
C LYS A 162 0.22 19.21 18.14
N SER A 163 0.86 19.29 17.02
CA SER A 163 1.19 18.15 16.16
C SER A 163 2.68 17.83 16.28
N GLY A 164 3.02 16.61 16.58
CA GLY A 164 4.37 16.08 16.75
C GLY A 164 5.38 16.42 15.63
N PRO A 165 6.43 15.63 15.45
CA PRO A 165 7.46 15.91 14.44
C PRO A 165 6.86 15.94 13.03
N ILE A 166 7.30 16.89 12.24
CA ILE A 166 6.99 17.01 10.80
C ILE A 166 8.25 16.62 10.03
N ALA A 167 8.11 15.83 9.01
CA ALA A 167 9.20 15.48 8.11
C ALA A 167 9.02 16.19 6.76
N GLU A 168 10.09 16.79 6.27
CA GLU A 168 10.16 17.43 4.95
C GLU A 168 11.05 16.62 4.02
N LEU A 169 10.50 16.21 2.89
CA LEU A 169 11.25 15.56 1.83
C LEU A 169 12.13 16.60 1.13
N LEU A 170 13.45 16.50 1.25
CA LEU A 170 14.39 17.43 0.67
C LEU A 170 14.82 17.03 -0.76
N LYS A 171 14.95 15.72 -1.00
CA LYS A 171 15.37 15.18 -2.31
C LYS A 171 15.03 13.69 -2.40
N PHE A 172 14.77 13.24 -3.61
CA PHE A 172 14.54 11.84 -3.99
C PHE A 172 15.28 11.52 -5.30
#